data_befe5330e299d09d8bf00c26c2067d9c
#
_entry.id   befe5330e299d09d8bf00c26c2067d9c
#
_cell.length_a   1.000
_cell.length_b   1.000
_cell.length_c   1.000
_cell.angle_alpha   90.00
_cell.angle_beta   90.00
_cell.angle_gamma   90.00
#
_symmetry.space_group_name_H-M   'P 1'
#
loop_
_entity.id
_entity.type
_entity.pdbx_description
1 polymer ?
#
loop_
_entity_poly.entity_id
_entity_poly.type
_entity_poly.pdbx_seq_one_letter_code
_entity_poly.pdbx_strand_id
1 'polypeptide(L)'
;MAPALPSAVGERKVVPTAAAPDELRKMRQFVTGLRKYVQDNAENVGTRFPEEARKIHYGETEERHIYGEASLQEARELVEEGVDVAPLPPDLNETN
;
A
#
# COMPACT_ATOMS: atom_id res chain seq x y z
N MET A 1 20.34 18.33 0.19
CA MET A 1 19.90 18.22 0.32
C MET A 1 19.11 17.77 0.65
N ALA A 2 18.63 17.50 0.78
CA ALA A 2 17.88 17.18 1.16
C ALA A 2 17.31 16.65 1.44
N PRO A 3 16.92 16.43 1.53
CA PRO A 3 16.29 15.90 1.92
C PRO A 3 15.82 15.42 2.54
N ALA A 4 15.81 15.27 2.82
CA ALA A 4 15.51 14.79 3.47
C ALA A 4 14.60 14.47 3.76
N LEU A 5 14.19 14.25 3.72
CA LEU A 5 13.34 13.91 3.95
C LEU A 5 13.08 12.98 4.34
N PRO A 6 13.13 12.58 4.35
CA PRO A 6 12.76 11.72 4.65
C PRO A 6 12.72 11.19 5.61
N SER A 7 13.03 11.15 5.91
CA SER A 7 13.12 10.79 6.76
C SER A 7 12.46 10.85 7.61
N ALA A 8 12.60 11.12 7.76
CA ALA A 8 12.02 11.44 8.70
C ALA A 8 10.88 10.91 8.72
N VAL A 9 10.78 10.75 8.31
CA VAL A 9 9.81 10.33 8.00
C VAL A 9 9.32 9.35 8.70
N GLY A 10 9.87 8.69 8.89
CA GLY A 10 9.36 7.72 9.38
C GLY A 10 8.67 7.85 10.57
N GLU A 11 9.25 8.26 11.43
CA GLU A 11 8.68 8.20 12.59
C GLU A 11 7.77 9.19 12.82
N ARG A 12 7.59 9.93 12.02
CA ARG A 12 6.91 10.93 12.29
C ARG A 12 5.60 10.65 12.17
N LYS A 13 4.95 11.01 12.86
CA LYS A 13 3.75 10.96 12.77
C LYS A 13 3.27 11.92 11.94
N VAL A 14 2.33 11.71 11.23
CA VAL A 14 1.82 12.65 10.44
C VAL A 14 1.30 13.74 11.20
N VAL A 15 1.71 14.84 10.90
CA VAL A 15 1.26 15.96 11.58
C VAL A 15 -0.03 16.37 11.01
N PRO A 16 -1.04 16.45 11.76
CA PRO A 16 -2.31 16.84 11.22
C PRO A 16 -2.29 18.25 10.75
N THR A 17 -2.83 18.45 9.62
CA THR A 17 -2.96 19.80 9.16
C THR A 17 -4.28 20.32 9.63
N ALA A 18 -4.50 21.55 9.39
CA ALA A 18 -5.73 22.17 9.78
C ALA A 18 -6.78 22.07 8.69
N ALA A 19 -6.85 20.94 8.08
CA ALA A 19 -7.82 20.76 7.01
C ALA A 19 -9.22 20.87 7.55
N ALA A 20 -10.11 21.37 6.74
CA ALA A 20 -11.50 21.48 7.13
C ALA A 20 -12.09 20.07 7.28
N PRO A 21 -13.08 19.93 8.15
CA PRO A 21 -13.70 18.63 8.33
C PRO A 21 -14.23 18.03 7.04
N ASP A 22 -14.75 18.85 6.15
CA ASP A 22 -15.21 18.34 4.87
C ASP A 22 -14.10 17.74 4.06
N GLU A 23 -12.96 18.38 4.07
CA GLU A 23 -11.84 17.85 3.32
C GLU A 23 -11.33 16.56 3.91
N LEU A 24 -11.31 16.49 5.23
CA LEU A 24 -10.89 15.26 5.87
C LEU A 24 -11.85 14.13 5.55
N ARG A 25 -13.13 14.43 5.55
CA ARG A 25 -14.11 13.42 5.23
C ARG A 25 -13.95 12.95 3.80
N LYS A 26 -13.70 13.86 2.88
CA LYS A 26 -13.51 13.48 1.49
C LYS A 26 -12.27 12.63 1.31
N MET A 27 -11.20 12.97 2.01
CA MET A 27 -9.99 12.18 1.92
C MET A 27 -10.22 10.79 2.47
N ARG A 28 -10.95 10.69 3.59
CA ARG A 28 -11.23 9.40 4.17
C ARG A 28 -12.08 8.57 3.22
N GLN A 29 -13.05 9.19 2.59
CA GLN A 29 -13.90 8.48 1.65
C GLN A 29 -13.09 8.00 0.45
N PHE A 30 -12.15 8.82 0.00
CA PHE A 30 -11.32 8.42 -1.12
C PHE A 30 -10.47 7.21 -0.77
N VAL A 31 -9.84 7.24 0.40
CA VAL A 31 -8.98 6.14 0.83
C VAL A 31 -9.82 4.87 1.02
N THR A 32 -10.99 5.00 1.63
CA THR A 32 -11.86 3.86 1.85
C THR A 32 -12.31 3.29 0.52
N GLY A 33 -12.65 4.16 -0.42
CA GLY A 33 -13.09 3.69 -1.74
C GLY A 33 -11.99 3.00 -2.50
N LEU A 34 -10.77 3.54 -2.40
CA LEU A 34 -9.65 2.91 -3.08
C LEU A 34 -9.39 1.52 -2.52
N ARG A 35 -9.43 1.40 -1.20
CA ARG A 35 -9.21 0.10 -0.59
C ARG A 35 -10.28 -0.90 -1.01
N LYS A 36 -11.53 -0.44 -1.03
CA LYS A 36 -12.61 -1.32 -1.43
C LYS A 36 -12.47 -1.72 -2.90
N TYR A 37 -12.08 -0.78 -3.74
CA TYR A 37 -11.87 -1.08 -5.14
C TYR A 37 -10.83 -2.19 -5.31
N VAL A 38 -9.73 -2.08 -4.59
CA VAL A 38 -8.70 -3.10 -4.68
C VAL A 38 -9.22 -4.43 -4.17
N GLN A 39 -9.94 -4.42 -3.04
CA GLN A 39 -10.47 -5.66 -2.50
C GLN A 39 -11.45 -6.33 -3.46
N ASP A 40 -12.21 -5.54 -4.19
CA ASP A 40 -13.21 -6.09 -5.10
C ASP A 40 -12.60 -6.56 -6.42
N ASN A 41 -11.45 -6.00 -6.79
CA ASN A 41 -10.88 -6.27 -8.10
C ASN A 41 -9.54 -6.99 -8.08
N ALA A 42 -9.10 -7.41 -6.91
CA ALA A 42 -7.82 -8.10 -6.80
C ALA A 42 -7.98 -9.29 -5.86
N GLU A 43 -7.13 -10.26 -6.05
CA GLU A 43 -7.19 -11.46 -5.24
C GLU A 43 -6.32 -11.29 -4.00
N ASN A 44 -6.84 -11.65 -2.84
CA ASN A 44 -6.06 -11.56 -1.62
C ASN A 44 -5.22 -12.82 -1.48
N VAL A 45 -3.92 -12.65 -1.58
CA VAL A 45 -3.02 -13.79 -1.46
C VAL A 45 -2.33 -13.85 -0.10
N GLY A 46 -2.71 -12.95 0.81
CA GLY A 46 -2.21 -13.01 2.17
C GLY A 46 -0.71 -12.90 2.24
N THR A 47 -0.11 -13.70 3.08
CA THR A 47 1.32 -13.65 3.29
C THR A 47 2.13 -14.20 2.13
N ARG A 48 1.46 -14.79 1.14
CA ARG A 48 2.16 -15.25 -0.04
C ARG A 48 2.36 -14.14 -1.06
N PHE A 49 2.01 -12.92 -0.69
CA PHE A 49 2.11 -11.82 -1.63
C PHE A 49 3.50 -11.68 -2.28
N PRO A 50 4.59 -11.71 -1.52
CA PRO A 50 5.88 -11.54 -2.18
C PRO A 50 6.15 -12.63 -3.21
N GLU A 51 5.82 -13.85 -2.89
CA GLU A 51 6.07 -14.95 -3.80
C GLU A 51 5.19 -14.84 -5.03
N GLU A 52 3.91 -14.54 -4.84
CA GLU A 52 3.00 -14.44 -5.97
C GLU A 52 3.34 -13.24 -6.85
N ALA A 53 3.74 -12.15 -6.23
CA ALA A 53 4.11 -10.97 -7.00
C ALA A 53 5.31 -11.25 -7.89
N ARG A 54 6.27 -12.01 -7.37
CA ARG A 54 7.42 -12.36 -8.18
C ARG A 54 7.04 -13.27 -9.34
N LYS A 55 6.16 -14.23 -9.10
CA LYS A 55 5.74 -15.13 -10.16
C LYS A 55 5.10 -14.36 -11.30
N ILE A 56 4.27 -13.39 -10.96
CA ILE A 56 3.64 -12.57 -11.98
C ILE A 56 4.68 -11.75 -12.72
N HIS A 57 5.58 -11.13 -11.97
CA HIS A 57 6.57 -10.27 -12.56
C HIS A 57 7.50 -11.01 -13.53
N TYR A 58 7.88 -12.23 -13.17
CA TYR A 58 8.79 -12.99 -14.00
C TYR A 58 8.08 -13.89 -15.01
N GLY A 59 6.78 -13.75 -15.12
CA GLY A 59 6.05 -14.48 -16.14
C GLY A 59 5.81 -15.93 -15.84
N GLU A 60 5.93 -16.31 -14.58
CA GLU A 60 5.74 -17.71 -14.21
C GLU A 60 4.28 -18.08 -14.03
N THR A 61 3.41 -17.09 -13.96
CA THR A 61 2.00 -17.34 -13.82
C THR A 61 1.26 -16.22 -14.55
N GLU A 62 -0.02 -16.39 -14.73
CA GLU A 62 -0.81 -15.42 -15.42
C GLU A 62 -0.82 -14.10 -14.71
N GLU A 63 -0.84 -13.03 -15.48
CA GLU A 63 -0.90 -11.70 -14.92
C GLU A 63 -2.27 -11.47 -14.34
N ARG A 64 -2.33 -11.02 -13.11
CA ARG A 64 -3.59 -10.70 -12.47
C ARG A 64 -3.30 -9.74 -11.33
N HIS A 65 -4.34 -9.13 -10.85
CA HIS A 65 -4.19 -8.18 -9.74
C HIS A 65 -4.27 -8.93 -8.43
N ILE A 66 -3.31 -8.69 -7.55
CA ILE A 66 -3.29 -9.33 -6.24
C ILE A 66 -2.97 -8.29 -5.19
N TYR A 67 -3.34 -8.59 -3.95
CA TYR A 67 -2.91 -7.80 -2.82
C TYR A 67 -2.67 -8.76 -1.66
N GLY A 68 -1.97 -8.28 -0.67
CA GLY A 68 -1.66 -9.14 0.46
C GLY A 68 -0.74 -8.45 1.43
N GLU A 69 0.06 -9.24 2.13
CA GLU A 69 0.92 -8.74 3.18
C GLU A 69 2.37 -9.05 2.89
N ALA A 70 3.21 -8.13 3.27
CA ALA A 70 4.64 -8.33 3.13
C ALA A 70 5.32 -7.53 4.23
N SER A 71 6.44 -8.03 4.71
CA SER A 71 7.21 -7.26 5.65
C SER A 71 7.87 -6.10 4.92
N LEU A 72 8.34 -5.13 5.69
CA LEU A 72 9.02 -4.00 5.09
C LEU A 72 10.21 -4.45 4.27
N GLN A 73 10.95 -5.42 4.79
CA GLN A 73 12.11 -5.91 4.06
C GLN A 73 11.70 -6.60 2.77
N GLU A 74 10.65 -7.42 2.82
CA GLU A 74 10.18 -8.10 1.62
C GLU A 74 9.72 -7.08 0.59
N ALA A 75 9.01 -6.05 1.04
CA ALA A 75 8.54 -5.02 0.12
C ALA A 75 9.71 -4.31 -0.53
N ARG A 76 10.74 -4.02 0.25
CA ARG A 76 11.91 -3.35 -0.29
C ARG A 76 12.61 -4.21 -1.34
N GLU A 77 12.71 -5.50 -1.05
CA GLU A 77 13.34 -6.41 -2.00
C GLU A 77 12.55 -6.49 -3.30
N LEU A 78 11.23 -6.48 -3.20
CA LEU A 78 10.42 -6.51 -4.40
C LEU A 78 10.66 -5.27 -5.26
N VAL A 79 10.73 -4.12 -4.61
CA VAL A 79 11.00 -2.88 -5.33
C VAL A 79 12.36 -2.93 -5.98
N GLU A 80 13.35 -3.47 -5.27
CA GLU A 80 14.69 -3.55 -5.82
C GLU A 80 14.77 -4.50 -6.99
N GLU A 81 13.91 -5.49 -7.04
CA GLU A 81 13.87 -6.41 -8.17
C GLU A 81 13.10 -5.83 -9.35
N GLY A 82 12.47 -4.71 -9.17
CA GLY A 82 11.70 -4.10 -10.25
C GLY A 82 10.25 -4.56 -10.28
N VAL A 83 9.80 -5.25 -9.25
CA VAL A 83 8.41 -5.68 -9.19
C VAL A 83 7.55 -4.48 -8.85
N ASP A 84 6.49 -4.28 -9.61
CA ASP A 84 5.61 -3.14 -9.38
C ASP A 84 4.70 -3.42 -8.20
N VAL A 85 4.98 -2.80 -7.09
CA VAL A 85 4.15 -2.93 -5.90
C VAL A 85 3.89 -1.54 -5.34
N ALA A 86 2.77 -1.41 -4.67
CA ALA A 86 2.41 -0.15 -4.05
C ALA A 86 1.70 -0.46 -2.75
N PRO A 87 1.82 0.41 -1.76
CA PRO A 87 1.13 0.18 -0.51
C PRO A 87 -0.37 0.32 -0.68
N LEU A 88 -1.09 -0.53 0.03
CA LEU A 88 -2.53 -0.44 0.06
C LEU A 88 -2.91 0.39 1.27
N PRO A 89 -3.79 1.35 1.11
CA PRO A 89 -4.16 2.18 2.25
C PRO A 89 -4.76 1.34 3.37
N PRO A 90 -4.56 1.75 4.60
CA PRO A 90 -5.12 1.02 5.71
C PRO A 90 -6.64 1.16 5.75
N ASP A 91 -7.26 0.25 6.50
CA ASP A 91 -8.71 0.31 6.65
C ASP A 91 -9.02 1.36 7.70
N LEU A 92 -9.52 2.48 7.27
CA LEU A 92 -9.76 3.60 8.17
C LEU A 92 -11.00 3.38 9.05
N ASN A 93 -11.79 2.41 8.73
CA ASN A 93 -12.94 2.09 9.55
C ASN A 93 -12.65 1.07 10.62
N GLU A 94 -11.46 0.52 10.62
CA GLU A 94 -11.11 -0.46 11.59
C GLU A 94 -10.78 0.24 12.88
N THR A 95 -11.33 -0.24 13.95
CA THR A 95 -10.97 0.39 15.20
C THR A 95 -10.20 -0.56 15.98
N ASN A 96 -9.51 -0.23 16.71
CA ASN A 96 -8.74 -1.09 17.43
C ASN A 96 -8.39 -0.85 18.44
#